data_2fd91b517c26fcf35b744814e7d271c5
#
_entry.id   2fd91b517c26fcf35b744814e7d271c5
#
_cell.length_a   1.000
_cell.length_b   1.000
_cell.length_c   1.000
_cell.angle_alpha   90.00
_cell.angle_beta   90.00
_cell.angle_gamma   90.00
#
_symmetry.space_group_name_H-M   'P 1'
#
loop_
_entity.id
_entity.type
_entity.pdbx_description
1 polymer ?
#
loop_
_entity_poly.entity_id
_entity_poly.type
_entity_poly.pdbx_seq_one_letter_code
_entity_poly.pdbx_strand_id
1 'polypeptide(L)'
;MRLFIALDIDDAIRQRLSDYVAGLKKLVPYAKWVPAESLHVTLKFIGEFSEPRLDELKRSLTTISGHPFELTFRNAGFFTPRSPRIFWAGIEAGYELKALAAAIDTAVTPLGVKQEVRDFAPHLTLARTGSGRPQGSPADRNKPVMYELKAHVEAMPPPEFGTMTAREFFLYQSKTSPQGAVYTKLQRFMLD
;
A
#
# COMPACT_ATOMS: atom_id res chain seq x y z
N MET A 1 1.29 -19.83 1.52
CA MET A 1 1.91 -18.57 2.02
C MET A 1 1.21 -17.37 1.40
N ARG A 2 1.02 -16.29 2.15
CA ARG A 2 0.36 -15.09 1.64
C ARG A 2 1.37 -14.16 0.97
N LEU A 3 1.12 -13.82 -0.31
CA LEU A 3 2.05 -13.08 -1.16
C LEU A 3 1.40 -11.82 -1.76
N PHE A 4 2.24 -10.84 -2.06
CA PHE A 4 1.87 -9.66 -2.86
C PHE A 4 3.11 -9.11 -3.59
N ILE A 5 2.87 -8.28 -4.59
CA ILE A 5 3.90 -7.62 -5.39
C ILE A 5 3.77 -6.12 -5.19
N ALA A 6 4.90 -5.44 -4.94
CA ALA A 6 4.90 -4.02 -4.64
C ALA A 6 6.21 -3.33 -5.04
N LEU A 7 6.14 -2.01 -5.21
CA LEU A 7 7.30 -1.13 -5.21
C LEU A 7 7.64 -0.74 -3.78
N ASP A 8 8.92 -0.71 -3.46
CA ASP A 8 9.41 -0.06 -2.25
C ASP A 8 9.47 1.46 -2.46
N ILE A 9 9.61 2.22 -1.40
CA ILE A 9 9.71 3.68 -1.47
C ILE A 9 11.04 4.15 -0.90
N ASP A 10 11.55 5.26 -1.45
CA ASP A 10 12.79 5.87 -1.00
C ASP A 10 12.70 6.35 0.45
N ASP A 11 13.82 6.33 1.17
CA ASP A 11 13.88 6.73 2.58
C ASP A 11 13.41 8.18 2.78
N ALA A 12 13.69 9.09 1.84
CA ALA A 12 13.22 10.48 1.92
C ALA A 12 11.69 10.59 1.85
N ILE A 13 11.04 9.80 0.99
CA ILE A 13 9.58 9.70 0.91
C ILE A 13 9.03 9.07 2.18
N ARG A 14 9.65 7.97 2.63
CA ARG A 14 9.28 7.26 3.85
C ARG A 14 9.31 8.17 5.07
N GLN A 15 10.35 8.99 5.20
CA GLN A 15 10.47 9.94 6.32
C GLN A 15 9.36 10.99 6.30
N ARG A 16 9.09 11.62 5.14
CA ARG A 16 8.02 12.63 5.02
C ARG A 16 6.63 12.05 5.31
N LEU A 17 6.36 10.84 4.83
CA LEU A 17 5.12 10.13 5.15
C LEU A 17 5.02 9.83 6.65
N SER A 18 6.12 9.41 7.28
CA SER A 18 6.19 9.11 8.71
C SER A 18 5.94 10.35 9.57
N ASP A 19 6.53 11.49 9.20
CA ASP A 19 6.33 12.77 9.90
C ASP A 19 4.87 13.23 9.81
N TYR A 20 4.27 13.12 8.63
CA TYR A 20 2.85 13.42 8.41
C TYR A 20 1.93 12.53 9.25
N VAL A 21 2.18 11.21 9.20
CA VAL A 21 1.44 10.22 10.00
C VAL A 21 1.62 10.47 11.50
N ALA A 22 2.81 10.82 11.97
CA ALA A 22 3.08 11.10 13.39
C ALA A 22 2.24 12.25 13.92
N GLY A 23 2.02 13.29 13.13
CA GLY A 23 1.11 14.39 13.45
C GLY A 23 -0.34 13.92 13.62
N LEU A 24 -0.85 13.18 12.64
CA LEU A 24 -2.23 12.66 12.66
C LEU A 24 -2.45 11.60 13.75
N LYS A 25 -1.45 10.77 14.02
CA LYS A 25 -1.51 9.73 15.06
C LYS A 25 -1.70 10.30 16.46
N LYS A 26 -1.21 11.51 16.72
CA LYS A 26 -1.48 12.21 17.99
C LYS A 26 -2.95 12.60 18.15
N LEU A 27 -3.62 12.91 17.04
CA LEU A 27 -5.03 13.30 17.02
C LEU A 27 -5.96 12.08 17.00
N VAL A 28 -5.58 11.04 16.27
CA VAL A 28 -6.38 9.82 16.07
C VAL A 28 -5.55 8.56 16.36
N PRO A 29 -5.17 8.31 17.63
CA PRO A 29 -4.27 7.21 17.98
C PRO A 29 -4.87 5.82 17.74
N TYR A 30 -6.19 5.69 17.68
CA TYR A 30 -6.91 4.42 17.57
C TYR A 30 -7.05 3.90 16.13
N ALA A 31 -6.67 4.68 15.11
CA ALA A 31 -6.59 4.17 13.75
C ALA A 31 -5.49 3.10 13.66
N LYS A 32 -5.72 2.09 12.82
CA LYS A 32 -4.69 1.07 12.56
C LYS A 32 -3.67 1.61 11.57
N TRP A 33 -2.71 2.35 12.09
CA TRP A 33 -1.62 2.94 11.31
C TRP A 33 -0.67 1.88 10.76
N VAL A 34 -0.25 2.07 9.50
CA VAL A 34 0.77 1.23 8.88
C VAL A 34 2.13 1.69 9.39
N PRO A 35 2.98 0.78 9.91
CA PRO A 35 4.34 1.11 10.32
C PRO A 35 5.16 1.65 9.13
N ALA A 36 6.07 2.57 9.40
CA ALA A 36 6.88 3.23 8.36
C ALA A 36 7.66 2.24 7.49
N GLU A 37 8.24 1.22 8.10
CA GLU A 37 8.97 0.13 7.45
C GLU A 37 8.10 -0.76 6.57
N SER A 38 6.79 -0.72 6.77
CA SER A 38 5.79 -1.49 6.00
C SER A 38 5.14 -0.69 4.87
N LEU A 39 5.50 0.58 4.70
CA LEU A 39 4.98 1.43 3.63
C LEU A 39 5.49 0.96 2.26
N HIS A 40 4.58 0.74 1.32
CA HIS A 40 4.86 0.28 -0.04
C HIS A 40 3.73 0.65 -1.00
N VAL A 41 4.01 0.61 -2.31
CA VAL A 41 2.99 0.76 -3.36
C VAL A 41 2.62 -0.62 -3.87
N THR A 42 1.44 -1.12 -3.50
CA THR A 42 0.98 -2.44 -3.94
C THR A 42 0.65 -2.42 -5.44
N LEU A 43 1.25 -3.33 -6.19
CA LEU A 43 0.97 -3.56 -7.61
C LEU A 43 -0.06 -4.68 -7.81
N LYS A 44 0.09 -5.79 -7.05
CA LYS A 44 -0.80 -6.94 -7.14
C LYS A 44 -0.84 -7.72 -5.84
N PHE A 45 -2.04 -8.02 -5.36
CA PHE A 45 -2.22 -9.05 -4.33
C PHE A 45 -2.33 -10.44 -4.97
N ILE A 46 -1.41 -11.34 -4.59
CA ILE A 46 -1.45 -12.74 -5.00
C ILE A 46 -2.40 -13.54 -4.09
N GLY A 47 -2.43 -13.18 -2.79
CA GLY A 47 -3.18 -13.93 -1.79
C GLY A 47 -2.45 -15.18 -1.31
N GLU A 48 -3.19 -16.21 -0.93
CA GLU A 48 -2.59 -17.49 -0.54
C GLU A 48 -2.06 -18.23 -1.76
N PHE A 49 -0.77 -18.56 -1.74
CA PHE A 49 -0.07 -19.24 -2.82
C PHE A 49 0.68 -20.47 -2.31
N SER A 50 0.73 -21.52 -3.15
CA SER A 50 1.39 -22.79 -2.82
C SER A 50 2.91 -22.63 -2.78
N GLU A 51 3.55 -22.96 -1.67
CA GLU A 51 5.00 -22.84 -1.50
C GLU A 51 5.81 -23.67 -2.52
N PRO A 52 5.44 -24.93 -2.86
CA PRO A 52 6.12 -25.68 -3.91
C PRO A 52 6.10 -25.03 -5.30
N ARG A 53 5.15 -24.12 -5.55
CA ARG A 53 5.04 -23.38 -6.82
C ARG A 53 5.69 -21.99 -6.80
N LEU A 54 6.37 -21.63 -5.72
CA LEU A 54 6.99 -20.31 -5.57
C LEU A 54 7.99 -20.00 -6.69
N ASP A 55 8.79 -20.99 -7.10
CA ASP A 55 9.77 -20.79 -8.17
C ASP A 55 9.13 -20.62 -9.54
N GLU A 56 7.95 -21.20 -9.77
CA GLU A 56 7.15 -20.94 -10.98
C GLU A 56 6.67 -19.49 -11.01
N LEU A 57 6.16 -18.98 -9.89
CA LEU A 57 5.78 -17.57 -9.76
C LEU A 57 6.96 -16.62 -9.99
N LYS A 58 8.11 -16.90 -9.39
CA LYS A 58 9.33 -16.10 -9.57
C LYS A 58 9.78 -16.06 -11.02
N ARG A 59 9.79 -17.21 -11.71
CA ARG A 59 10.12 -17.29 -13.15
C ARG A 59 9.15 -16.50 -14.00
N SER A 60 7.86 -16.57 -13.72
CA SER A 60 6.86 -15.77 -14.45
C SER A 60 7.11 -14.27 -14.28
N LEU A 61 7.48 -13.82 -13.09
CA LEU A 61 7.76 -12.41 -12.82
C LEU A 61 9.07 -11.91 -13.47
N THR A 62 10.06 -12.79 -13.70
CA THR A 62 11.32 -12.41 -14.40
C THR A 62 11.11 -12.13 -15.88
N THR A 63 9.97 -12.51 -16.48
CA THR A 63 9.67 -12.18 -17.88
C THR A 63 9.15 -10.76 -18.08
N ILE A 64 8.86 -10.05 -16.98
CA ILE A 64 8.36 -8.68 -17.03
C ILE A 64 9.52 -7.75 -17.29
N SER A 65 9.44 -7.00 -18.38
CA SER A 65 10.37 -5.93 -18.72
C SER A 65 9.70 -4.57 -18.53
N GLY A 66 10.47 -3.55 -18.24
CA GLY A 66 10.01 -2.17 -18.10
C GLY A 66 11.18 -1.25 -17.84
N HIS A 67 11.00 0.04 -18.08
CA HIS A 67 12.03 1.04 -17.79
C HIS A 67 11.76 1.73 -16.46
N PRO A 68 12.80 2.28 -15.79
CA PRO A 68 12.61 3.14 -14.64
C PRO A 68 11.66 4.31 -14.94
N PHE A 69 10.79 4.65 -14.00
CA PHE A 69 9.81 5.73 -14.14
C PHE A 69 9.62 6.49 -12.85
N GLU A 70 9.11 7.72 -12.95
CA GLU A 70 8.90 8.58 -11.80
C GLU A 70 7.54 8.37 -11.14
N LEU A 71 7.53 8.47 -9.81
CA LEU A 71 6.36 8.48 -8.95
C LEU A 71 6.40 9.76 -8.10
N THR A 72 5.34 10.56 -8.16
CA THR A 72 5.17 11.71 -7.26
C THR A 72 4.12 11.37 -6.21
N PHE A 73 4.51 11.48 -4.95
CA PHE A 73 3.64 11.24 -3.80
C PHE A 73 3.09 12.56 -3.28
N ARG A 74 1.79 12.73 -3.40
CA ARG A 74 1.09 13.93 -2.92
C ARG A 74 -0.39 13.66 -2.71
N ASN A 75 -1.03 14.56 -1.99
CA ASN A 75 -2.40 14.42 -1.54
C ASN A 75 -2.60 13.24 -0.58
N ALA A 76 -3.68 13.28 0.14
CA ALA A 76 -4.13 12.20 1.00
C ALA A 76 -5.64 12.10 0.95
N GLY A 77 -6.20 10.90 1.13
CA GLY A 77 -7.62 10.72 1.00
C GLY A 77 -8.10 9.37 1.50
N PHE A 78 -9.36 9.09 1.20
CA PHE A 78 -10.05 7.91 1.70
C PHE A 78 -10.76 7.18 0.57
N PHE A 79 -10.63 5.85 0.53
CA PHE A 79 -11.56 5.06 -0.27
C PHE A 79 -12.93 5.04 0.40
N THR A 80 -13.98 5.06 -0.43
CA THR A 80 -15.37 5.15 0.03
C THR A 80 -15.59 6.30 1.02
N PRO A 81 -15.59 7.58 0.57
CA PRO A 81 -15.65 8.76 1.47
C PRO A 81 -16.86 8.79 2.41
N ARG A 82 -17.98 8.12 2.03
CA ARG A 82 -19.20 7.98 2.86
C ARG A 82 -19.05 6.93 3.97
N SER A 83 -18.09 5.99 3.82
CA SER A 83 -17.77 4.96 4.81
C SER A 83 -16.26 4.69 4.77
N PRO A 84 -15.44 5.64 5.26
CA PRO A 84 -13.99 5.57 5.09
C PRO A 84 -13.42 4.37 5.86
N ARG A 85 -12.66 3.53 5.15
CA ARG A 85 -12.01 2.34 5.73
C ARG A 85 -10.52 2.31 5.53
N ILE A 86 -10.02 2.98 4.49
CA ILE A 86 -8.61 3.04 4.13
C ILE A 86 -8.26 4.50 3.92
N PHE A 87 -7.26 4.95 4.66
CA PHE A 87 -6.59 6.23 4.48
C PHE A 87 -5.31 6.02 3.68
N TRP A 88 -5.09 6.83 2.64
CA TRP A 88 -4.00 6.66 1.71
C TRP A 88 -3.30 7.98 1.36
N ALA A 89 -2.02 7.87 0.97
CA ALA A 89 -1.31 8.91 0.23
C ALA A 89 -1.46 8.66 -1.27
N GLY A 90 -1.73 9.72 -2.03
CA GLY A 90 -1.91 9.66 -3.47
C GLY A 90 -0.58 9.49 -4.20
N ILE A 91 -0.64 8.86 -5.37
CA ILE A 91 0.50 8.64 -6.26
C ILE A 91 0.12 9.13 -7.64
N GLU A 92 0.91 10.04 -8.18
CA GLU A 92 0.86 10.44 -9.57
C GLU A 92 2.02 9.80 -10.31
N ALA A 93 1.72 9.17 -11.42
CA ALA A 93 2.67 8.50 -12.29
C ALA A 93 2.18 8.55 -13.73
N GLY A 94 3.09 8.35 -14.67
CA GLY A 94 2.76 8.12 -16.06
C GLY A 94 2.01 6.79 -16.27
N TYR A 95 1.86 6.43 -17.53
CA TYR A 95 1.22 5.14 -17.92
C TYR A 95 2.04 3.93 -17.46
N GLU A 96 3.33 4.11 -17.19
CA GLU A 96 4.29 3.04 -16.86
C GLU A 96 3.88 2.27 -15.61
N LEU A 97 3.40 2.95 -14.58
CA LEU A 97 2.93 2.29 -13.36
C LEU A 97 1.74 1.39 -13.61
N LYS A 98 0.77 1.86 -14.41
CA LYS A 98 -0.40 1.05 -14.78
C LYS A 98 -0.01 -0.10 -15.70
N ALA A 99 0.91 0.15 -16.64
CA ALA A 99 1.43 -0.87 -17.54
C ALA A 99 2.17 -1.98 -16.77
N LEU A 100 2.99 -1.62 -15.78
CA LEU A 100 3.66 -2.58 -14.91
C LEU A 100 2.66 -3.43 -14.13
N ALA A 101 1.66 -2.81 -13.50
CA ALA A 101 0.63 -3.54 -12.76
C ALA A 101 -0.16 -4.50 -13.67
N ALA A 102 -0.49 -4.08 -14.90
CA ALA A 102 -1.17 -4.93 -15.89
C ALA A 102 -0.29 -6.09 -16.38
N ALA A 103 1.00 -5.84 -16.62
CA ALA A 103 1.95 -6.89 -17.00
C ALA A 103 2.11 -7.94 -15.89
N ILE A 104 2.18 -7.50 -14.63
CA ILE A 104 2.20 -8.40 -13.47
C ILE A 104 0.90 -9.22 -13.41
N ASP A 105 -0.27 -8.59 -13.53
CA ASP A 105 -1.56 -9.28 -13.51
C ASP A 105 -1.64 -10.35 -14.60
N THR A 106 -1.22 -10.01 -15.83
CA THR A 106 -1.16 -10.95 -16.95
C THR A 106 -0.22 -12.12 -16.68
N ALA A 107 0.96 -11.86 -16.13
CA ALA A 107 1.97 -12.88 -15.85
C ALA A 107 1.53 -13.89 -14.78
N VAL A 108 0.78 -13.46 -13.76
CA VAL A 108 0.40 -14.31 -12.64
C VAL A 108 -0.97 -15.01 -12.82
N THR A 109 -1.83 -14.51 -13.70
CA THR A 109 -3.17 -15.09 -13.96
C THR A 109 -3.11 -16.56 -14.39
N PRO A 110 -2.21 -17.00 -15.31
CA PRO A 110 -2.09 -18.41 -15.67
C PRO A 110 -1.69 -19.34 -14.53
N LEU A 111 -1.13 -18.78 -13.44
CA LEU A 111 -0.75 -19.52 -12.25
C LEU A 111 -1.92 -19.72 -11.27
N GLY A 112 -3.13 -19.31 -11.65
CA GLY A 112 -4.33 -19.43 -10.84
C GLY A 112 -4.55 -18.24 -9.89
N VAL A 113 -3.79 -17.15 -10.05
CA VAL A 113 -4.04 -15.90 -9.34
C VAL A 113 -5.22 -15.20 -9.98
N LYS A 114 -6.18 -14.77 -9.15
CA LYS A 114 -7.37 -14.07 -9.65
C LYS A 114 -6.99 -12.80 -10.40
N GLN A 115 -7.47 -12.69 -11.63
CA GLN A 115 -7.32 -11.47 -12.44
C GLN A 115 -7.97 -10.27 -11.76
N GLU A 116 -7.32 -9.11 -11.82
CA GLU A 116 -7.92 -7.86 -11.36
C GLU A 116 -8.92 -7.33 -12.39
N VAL A 117 -10.14 -7.09 -11.93
CA VAL A 117 -11.23 -6.59 -12.81
C VAL A 117 -11.49 -5.10 -12.64
N ARG A 118 -10.89 -4.47 -11.62
CA ARG A 118 -11.00 -3.04 -11.38
C ARG A 118 -9.79 -2.32 -11.94
N ASP A 119 -10.02 -1.08 -12.36
CA ASP A 119 -8.92 -0.21 -12.74
C ASP A 119 -7.92 -0.06 -11.60
N PHE A 120 -6.64 -0.17 -11.94
CA PHE A 120 -5.57 0.05 -11.00
C PHE A 120 -5.58 1.50 -10.52
N ALA A 121 -5.82 1.71 -9.23
CA ALA A 121 -5.81 2.99 -8.55
C ALA A 121 -4.54 3.11 -7.70
N PRO A 122 -3.48 3.78 -8.18
CA PRO A 122 -2.22 3.91 -7.45
C PRO A 122 -2.42 4.62 -6.12
N HIS A 123 -2.00 3.99 -5.03
CA HIS A 123 -2.07 4.59 -3.70
C HIS A 123 -1.09 3.91 -2.74
N LEU A 124 -0.73 4.61 -1.68
CA LEU A 124 0.03 4.08 -0.57
C LEU A 124 -0.83 4.11 0.69
N THR A 125 -1.16 2.95 1.25
CA THR A 125 -2.00 2.88 2.45
C THR A 125 -1.23 3.37 3.67
N LEU A 126 -1.83 4.34 4.40
CA LEU A 126 -1.29 4.93 5.64
C LEU A 126 -1.99 4.39 6.90
N ALA A 127 -3.30 4.15 6.81
CA ALA A 127 -4.08 3.57 7.92
C ALA A 127 -5.30 2.81 7.41
N ARG A 128 -5.81 1.92 8.27
CA ARG A 128 -7.02 1.15 8.03
C ARG A 128 -7.96 1.25 9.23
N THR A 129 -9.24 0.91 9.06
CA THR A 129 -10.14 0.70 10.19
C THR A 129 -9.56 -0.40 11.08
N GLY A 130 -9.40 -0.10 12.38
CA GLY A 130 -9.05 -1.11 13.37
C GLY A 130 -10.24 -2.04 13.66
N SER A 131 -9.94 -3.29 13.99
CA SER A 131 -10.92 -4.22 14.56
C SER A 131 -11.16 -4.02 16.06
N GLY A 132 -10.36 -3.13 16.69
CA GLY A 132 -10.46 -2.80 18.11
C GLY A 132 -11.57 -1.80 18.39
N ARG A 133 -12.43 -2.10 19.37
CA ARG A 133 -13.32 -1.08 19.95
C ARG A 133 -12.47 -0.04 20.65
N PRO A 134 -12.72 1.26 20.46
CA PRO A 134 -12.11 2.29 21.30
C PRO A 134 -12.43 2.00 22.76
N GLN A 135 -11.42 1.89 23.61
CA GLN A 135 -11.58 1.93 25.06
C GLN A 135 -11.74 3.40 25.45
N GLY A 136 -12.96 3.94 25.30
CA GLY A 136 -13.27 5.32 25.61
C GLY A 136 -14.70 5.46 26.15
N SER A 137 -15.09 6.68 26.52
CA SER A 137 -16.42 6.99 27.05
C SER A 137 -17.53 6.59 26.06
N PRO A 138 -18.79 6.41 26.51
CA PRO A 138 -19.92 6.11 25.63
C PRO A 138 -20.11 7.12 24.49
N ALA A 139 -19.70 8.37 24.65
CA ALA A 139 -19.75 9.42 23.62
C ALA A 139 -18.74 9.18 22.50
N ASP A 140 -17.56 8.59 22.78
CA ASP A 140 -16.53 8.29 21.80
C ASP A 140 -16.84 7.03 20.95
N ARG A 141 -17.75 6.19 21.43
CA ARG A 141 -18.17 4.95 20.73
C ARG A 141 -19.00 5.20 19.48
N ASN A 142 -19.55 6.41 19.31
CA ASN A 142 -20.46 6.75 18.22
C ASN A 142 -19.80 7.44 17.02
N LYS A 143 -18.53 7.83 17.10
CA LYS A 143 -17.79 8.34 15.93
C LYS A 143 -16.81 7.28 15.45
N PRO A 144 -17.04 6.67 14.29
CA PRO A 144 -16.04 5.77 13.71
C PRO A 144 -14.71 6.52 13.51
N VAL A 145 -13.63 5.96 14.03
CA VAL A 145 -12.26 6.53 14.04
C VAL A 145 -11.83 7.14 12.68
N MET A 146 -12.24 6.51 11.59
CA MET A 146 -11.89 6.98 10.25
C MET A 146 -12.64 8.25 9.82
N TYR A 147 -13.80 8.55 10.40
CA TYR A 147 -14.49 9.82 10.16
C TYR A 147 -13.82 10.98 10.91
N GLU A 148 -13.32 10.73 12.10
CA GLU A 148 -12.54 11.71 12.85
C GLU A 148 -11.24 12.03 12.11
N LEU A 149 -10.51 10.99 11.67
CA LEU A 149 -9.31 11.16 10.85
C LEU A 149 -9.61 11.94 9.57
N LYS A 150 -10.72 11.62 8.90
CA LYS A 150 -11.14 12.31 7.68
C LYS A 150 -11.36 13.81 7.93
N ALA A 151 -12.06 14.17 9.02
CA ALA A 151 -12.29 15.57 9.37
C ALA A 151 -10.98 16.34 9.60
N HIS A 152 -10.00 15.73 10.27
CA HIS A 152 -8.68 16.34 10.46
C HIS A 152 -7.93 16.52 9.15
N VAL A 153 -7.91 15.50 8.31
CA VAL A 153 -7.22 15.55 7.00
C VAL A 153 -7.83 16.60 6.08
N GLU A 154 -9.17 16.70 6.02
CA GLU A 154 -9.86 17.68 5.17
C GLU A 154 -9.68 19.13 5.65
N ALA A 155 -9.35 19.34 6.92
CA ALA A 155 -9.03 20.65 7.48
C ALA A 155 -7.58 21.09 7.23
N MET A 156 -6.72 20.20 6.74
CA MET A 156 -5.31 20.47 6.47
C MET A 156 -5.06 20.79 4.99
N PRO A 157 -4.01 21.57 4.67
CA PRO A 157 -3.56 21.69 3.28
C PRO A 157 -3.21 20.31 2.68
N PRO A 158 -3.40 20.14 1.35
CA PRO A 158 -2.98 18.92 0.68
C PRO A 158 -1.48 18.65 0.91
N PRO A 159 -1.10 17.47 1.41
CA PRO A 159 0.30 17.18 1.69
C PRO A 159 1.08 16.85 0.42
N GLU A 160 2.39 17.18 0.44
CA GLU A 160 3.36 16.78 -0.58
C GLU A 160 4.48 15.98 0.08
N PHE A 161 4.80 14.81 -0.51
CA PHE A 161 5.80 13.90 0.06
C PHE A 161 7.04 13.78 -0.83
N GLY A 162 6.96 14.22 -2.10
CA GLY A 162 8.08 14.27 -3.05
C GLY A 162 7.99 13.25 -4.18
N THR A 163 9.04 13.19 -4.97
CA THR A 163 9.15 12.34 -6.16
C THR A 163 10.30 11.36 -6.00
N MET A 164 10.12 10.14 -6.48
CA MET A 164 11.16 9.11 -6.59
C MET A 164 11.13 8.44 -7.96
N THR A 165 12.22 7.77 -8.32
CA THR A 165 12.27 6.91 -9.51
C THR A 165 12.13 5.45 -9.09
N ALA A 166 11.09 4.77 -9.57
CA ALA A 166 10.94 3.33 -9.44
C ALA A 166 11.91 2.63 -10.41
N ARG A 167 12.82 1.82 -9.88
CA ARG A 167 13.84 1.06 -10.64
C ARG A 167 13.69 -0.44 -10.50
N GLU A 168 12.82 -0.87 -9.60
CA GLU A 168 12.66 -2.27 -9.22
C GLU A 168 11.30 -2.50 -8.55
N PHE A 169 10.84 -3.73 -8.58
CA PHE A 169 9.71 -4.17 -7.78
C PHE A 169 10.05 -5.48 -7.05
N PHE A 170 9.25 -5.83 -6.08
CA PHE A 170 9.53 -6.96 -5.20
C PHE A 170 8.33 -7.89 -5.06
N LEU A 171 8.64 -9.18 -4.94
CA LEU A 171 7.72 -10.17 -4.41
C LEU A 171 7.88 -10.20 -2.87
N TYR A 172 6.78 -10.00 -2.17
CA TYR A 172 6.73 -10.00 -0.70
C TYR A 172 5.93 -11.18 -0.17
N GLN A 173 6.40 -11.71 0.96
CA GLN A 173 5.60 -12.55 1.84
C GLN A 173 5.02 -11.68 2.96
N SER A 174 3.72 -11.89 3.26
CA SER A 174 3.04 -11.30 4.41
C SER A 174 2.80 -12.38 5.47
N LYS A 175 3.29 -12.16 6.67
CA LYS A 175 2.99 -12.98 7.85
C LYS A 175 2.24 -12.14 8.87
N THR A 176 1.17 -12.69 9.43
CA THR A 176 0.44 -12.05 10.53
C THR A 176 1.20 -12.28 11.83
N SER A 177 1.44 -11.22 12.59
CA SER A 177 1.97 -11.28 13.95
C SER A 177 1.01 -10.58 14.92
N PRO A 178 1.14 -10.79 16.23
CA PRO A 178 0.37 -10.05 17.24
C PRO A 178 0.52 -8.53 17.13
N GLN A 179 1.68 -8.06 16.64
CA GLN A 179 1.99 -6.64 16.46
C GLN A 179 1.53 -6.09 15.10
N GLY A 180 1.03 -6.93 14.20
CA GLY A 180 0.59 -6.55 12.87
C GLY A 180 1.18 -7.45 11.77
N ALA A 181 1.01 -7.04 10.52
CA ALA A 181 1.60 -7.76 9.40
C ALA A 181 3.09 -7.46 9.28
N VAL A 182 3.89 -8.50 9.14
CA VAL A 182 5.33 -8.44 8.85
C VAL A 182 5.54 -8.82 7.40
N TYR A 183 6.31 -8.00 6.66
CA TYR A 183 6.59 -8.20 5.26
C TYR A 183 8.05 -8.58 5.05
N THR A 184 8.27 -9.62 4.26
CA THR A 184 9.62 -10.11 3.90
C THR A 184 9.77 -10.08 2.39
N LYS A 185 10.80 -9.42 1.88
CA LYS A 185 11.19 -9.44 0.47
C LYS A 185 11.71 -10.83 0.11
N LEU A 186 11.04 -11.52 -0.82
CA LEU A 186 11.45 -12.84 -1.30
C LEU A 186 12.32 -12.75 -2.55
N GLN A 187 12.05 -11.79 -3.42
CA GLN A 187 12.83 -11.57 -4.64
C GLN A 187 12.65 -10.15 -5.15
N ARG A 188 13.72 -9.63 -5.73
CA ARG A 188 13.81 -8.35 -6.43
C ARG A 188 13.77 -8.56 -7.93
N PHE A 189 13.12 -7.66 -8.66
CA PHE A 189 13.03 -7.61 -10.12
C PHE A 189 13.39 -6.21 -10.58
N MET A 190 14.36 -6.10 -11.49
CA MET A 190 14.83 -4.81 -12.01
C MET A 190 13.92 -4.31 -13.14
N LEU A 191 13.84 -3.01 -13.27
CA LEU A 191 13.29 -2.30 -14.42
C LEU A 191 14.48 -1.69 -15.17
N ASP A 192 14.72 -2.19 -16.39
CA ASP A 192 15.92 -1.88 -17.20
C ASP A 192 15.55 -1.07 -18.46
#